data_f6804177fe949c0d1a10738a173cd56e
#
_entry.id   f6804177fe949c0d1a10738a173cd56e
#
_cell.length_a   1.000
_cell.length_b   1.000
_cell.length_c   1.000
_cell.angle_alpha   90.00
_cell.angle_beta   90.00
_cell.angle_gamma   90.00
#
_symmetry.space_group_name_H-M   'P 1'
#
loop_
_entity.id
_entity.type
_entity.pdbx_description
1 polymer ?
#
loop_
_entity_poly.entity_id
_entity_poly.type
_entity_poly.pdbx_seq_one_letter_code
_entity_poly.pdbx_strand_id
1 'polypeptide(L)'
;MKITKGDKLDDIILPEVNGGVFKLSETKGRKVLVSFYRVAGCSFCNLRLMEFKKKFNEFGKNFIHVGIFHSPIDNLQQTMKKHGALPFTILADEHFEYFEKYEVERSYLKLVSTLLFKGHRAFPAILKGFVPIPIKGHLDIAVTDILIGENGIVEDVYYAKKDSADHFEFEKIKAFSQ
;
A
#
# COMPACT_ATOMS: atom_id res chain seq x y z
N MET A 1 11.97 -1.03 -13.45
CA MET A 1 11.15 -0.68 -14.66
C MET A 1 9.87 -0.02 -14.18
N LYS A 2 9.60 1.19 -14.62
CA LYS A 2 8.36 1.90 -14.26
C LYS A 2 7.14 1.21 -14.89
N ILE A 3 6.19 0.84 -14.05
CA ILE A 3 4.99 0.10 -14.47
C ILE A 3 4.02 1.03 -15.21
N THR A 4 3.44 0.50 -16.29
CA THR A 4 2.42 1.17 -17.10
C THR A 4 1.23 0.24 -17.38
N LYS A 5 0.13 0.81 -17.85
CA LYS A 5 -1.02 0.03 -18.30
C LYS A 5 -0.63 -0.92 -19.43
N GLY A 6 -1.05 -2.16 -19.34
CA GLY A 6 -0.75 -3.24 -20.29
C GLY A 6 0.43 -4.11 -19.88
N ASP A 7 1.22 -3.70 -18.89
CA ASP A 7 2.33 -4.49 -18.39
C ASP A 7 1.82 -5.71 -17.60
N LYS A 8 2.68 -6.71 -17.48
CA LYS A 8 2.51 -7.83 -16.58
C LYS A 8 3.58 -7.75 -15.50
N LEU A 9 3.17 -7.77 -14.24
CA LEU A 9 4.13 -7.80 -13.15
C LEU A 9 4.80 -9.18 -13.06
N ASP A 10 6.08 -9.17 -12.70
CA ASP A 10 6.71 -10.38 -12.20
C ASP A 10 6.05 -10.83 -10.89
N ASP A 11 6.22 -12.09 -10.53
CA ASP A 11 5.66 -12.60 -9.29
C ASP A 11 6.22 -11.83 -8.08
N ILE A 12 5.34 -11.28 -7.25
CA ILE A 12 5.71 -10.67 -5.98
C ILE A 12 5.65 -11.75 -4.92
N ILE A 13 6.80 -12.08 -4.34
CA ILE A 13 6.94 -13.13 -3.32
C ILE A 13 7.48 -12.47 -2.06
N LEU A 14 6.62 -12.22 -1.07
CA LEU A 14 6.96 -11.50 0.15
C LEU A 14 6.33 -12.12 1.39
N PRO A 15 6.96 -11.98 2.58
CA PRO A 15 6.37 -12.43 3.84
C PRO A 15 5.12 -11.63 4.19
N GLU A 16 4.08 -12.34 4.65
CA GLU A 16 2.82 -11.76 5.11
C GLU A 16 2.82 -11.55 6.63
N VAL A 17 2.21 -10.45 7.11
CA VAL A 17 2.14 -10.14 8.55
C VAL A 17 1.38 -11.19 9.36
N ASN A 18 0.45 -11.92 8.75
CA ASN A 18 -0.30 -13.00 9.39
C ASN A 18 0.44 -14.35 9.38
N GLY A 19 1.65 -14.38 8.85
CA GLY A 19 2.46 -15.58 8.65
C GLY A 19 2.34 -16.15 7.25
N GLY A 20 3.36 -16.89 6.84
CA GLY A 20 3.47 -17.44 5.50
C GLY A 20 4.08 -16.48 4.48
N VAL A 21 3.97 -16.85 3.22
CA VAL A 21 4.51 -16.12 2.06
C VAL A 21 3.41 -15.92 1.05
N PHE A 22 3.20 -14.68 0.68
CA PHE A 22 2.29 -14.31 -0.40
C PHE A 22 2.97 -14.45 -1.76
N LYS A 23 2.21 -14.88 -2.77
CA LYS A 23 2.64 -14.88 -4.17
C LYS A 23 1.56 -14.25 -5.03
N LEU A 24 1.93 -13.23 -5.81
CA LEU A 24 1.00 -12.56 -6.71
C LEU A 24 0.42 -13.53 -7.76
N SER A 25 1.21 -14.51 -8.19
CA SER A 25 0.77 -15.54 -9.15
C SER A 25 -0.42 -16.39 -8.66
N GLU A 26 -0.62 -16.49 -7.34
CA GLU A 26 -1.74 -17.23 -6.73
C GLU A 26 -3.06 -16.42 -6.74
N THR A 27 -3.03 -15.16 -7.18
CA THR A 27 -4.22 -14.30 -7.28
C THR A 27 -4.89 -14.32 -8.66
N LYS A 28 -4.45 -15.18 -9.57
CA LYS A 28 -5.03 -15.28 -10.92
C LYS A 28 -6.55 -15.47 -10.89
N GLY A 29 -7.23 -14.80 -11.81
CA GLY A 29 -8.69 -14.78 -11.87
C GLY A 29 -9.35 -13.82 -10.89
N ARG A 30 -8.55 -12.99 -10.17
CA ARG A 30 -9.04 -11.98 -9.24
C ARG A 30 -8.59 -10.59 -9.66
N LYS A 31 -9.39 -9.59 -9.32
CA LYS A 31 -9.02 -8.18 -9.45
C LYS A 31 -8.17 -7.76 -8.25
N VAL A 32 -6.98 -7.26 -8.49
CA VAL A 32 -6.01 -6.97 -7.42
C VAL A 32 -5.62 -5.51 -7.42
N LEU A 33 -5.68 -4.87 -6.25
CA LEU A 33 -5.00 -3.61 -5.99
C LEU A 33 -3.71 -3.91 -5.23
N VAL A 34 -2.57 -3.60 -5.81
CA VAL A 34 -1.28 -3.57 -5.11
C VAL A 34 -0.96 -2.12 -4.75
N SER A 35 -0.74 -1.85 -3.46
CA SER A 35 -0.38 -0.52 -2.95
C SER A 35 0.99 -0.56 -2.29
N PHE A 36 1.93 0.23 -2.79
CA PHE A 36 3.23 0.45 -2.18
C PHE A 36 3.12 1.58 -1.16
N TYR A 37 3.18 1.21 0.11
CA TYR A 37 3.14 2.12 1.26
C TYR A 37 4.56 2.46 1.71
N ARG A 38 4.68 3.40 2.63
CA ARG A 38 5.95 3.77 3.27
C ARG A 38 6.35 2.77 4.36
N VAL A 39 6.63 3.27 5.56
CA VAL A 39 7.02 2.46 6.73
C VAL A 39 5.82 2.09 7.60
N ALA A 40 5.95 1.04 8.40
CA ALA A 40 4.89 0.51 9.26
C ALA A 40 4.18 1.58 10.10
N GLY A 41 4.94 2.45 10.78
CA GLY A 41 4.38 3.50 11.65
C GLY A 41 3.88 4.75 10.93
N CYS A 42 3.91 4.80 9.60
CA CYS A 42 3.46 5.96 8.84
C CYS A 42 1.98 6.28 9.09
N SER A 43 1.69 7.42 9.72
CA SER A 43 0.33 7.82 10.10
C SER A 43 -0.62 7.91 8.90
N PHE A 44 -0.17 8.43 7.76
CA PHE A 44 -0.99 8.52 6.54
C PHE A 44 -1.29 7.15 5.92
N CYS A 45 -0.30 6.25 5.90
CA CYS A 45 -0.49 4.90 5.41
C CYS A 45 -1.50 4.14 6.27
N ASN A 46 -1.36 4.24 7.60
CA ASN A 46 -2.28 3.63 8.53
C ASN A 46 -3.69 4.25 8.49
N LEU A 47 -3.79 5.56 8.25
CA LEU A 47 -5.08 6.22 7.99
C LEU A 47 -5.76 5.61 6.76
N ARG A 48 -5.01 5.44 5.66
CA ARG A 48 -5.52 4.81 4.43
C ARG A 48 -6.01 3.38 4.67
N LEU A 49 -5.25 2.57 5.44
CA LEU A 49 -5.68 1.22 5.83
C LEU A 49 -6.98 1.23 6.66
N MET A 50 -7.13 2.20 7.58
CA MET A 50 -8.35 2.35 8.37
C MET A 50 -9.56 2.70 7.48
N GLU A 51 -9.37 3.56 6.48
CA GLU A 51 -10.40 3.92 5.49
C GLU A 51 -10.76 2.72 4.62
N PHE A 52 -9.77 1.96 4.13
CA PHE A 52 -9.99 0.69 3.40
C PHE A 52 -10.80 -0.31 4.22
N LYS A 53 -10.42 -0.53 5.49
CA LYS A 53 -11.13 -1.45 6.39
C LYS A 53 -12.60 -1.08 6.53
N LYS A 54 -12.92 0.21 6.67
CA LYS A 54 -14.30 0.69 6.79
C LYS A 54 -15.13 0.46 5.52
N LYS A 55 -14.50 0.61 4.35
CA LYS A 55 -15.14 0.53 3.04
C LYS A 55 -15.03 -0.83 2.38
N PHE A 56 -14.37 -1.81 3.01
CA PHE A 56 -14.00 -3.05 2.32
C PHE A 56 -15.20 -3.82 1.78
N ASN A 57 -16.34 -3.79 2.48
CA ASN A 57 -17.58 -4.44 2.05
C ASN A 57 -18.26 -3.77 0.82
N GLU A 58 -17.77 -2.58 0.40
CA GLU A 58 -18.27 -1.89 -0.79
C GLU A 58 -17.59 -2.39 -2.07
N PHE A 59 -16.46 -3.12 -1.96
CA PHE A 59 -15.74 -3.68 -3.10
C PHE A 59 -16.33 -4.99 -3.57
N GLY A 60 -16.07 -5.37 -4.82
CA GLY A 60 -16.52 -6.62 -5.42
C GLY A 60 -15.98 -7.85 -4.68
N LYS A 61 -16.73 -8.95 -4.69
CA LYS A 61 -16.35 -10.19 -3.98
C LYS A 61 -15.05 -10.82 -4.52
N ASN A 62 -14.72 -10.55 -5.78
CA ASN A 62 -13.52 -11.06 -6.44
C ASN A 62 -12.32 -10.11 -6.34
N PHE A 63 -12.40 -9.12 -5.45
CA PHE A 63 -11.36 -8.12 -5.25
C PHE A 63 -10.42 -8.47 -4.11
N ILE A 64 -9.12 -8.22 -4.31
CA ILE A 64 -8.06 -8.32 -3.29
C ILE A 64 -7.33 -6.98 -3.19
N HIS A 65 -7.06 -6.54 -1.98
CA HIS A 65 -6.10 -5.47 -1.72
C HIS A 65 -4.84 -6.04 -1.08
N VAL A 66 -3.68 -5.70 -1.63
CA VAL A 66 -2.35 -6.09 -1.15
C VAL A 66 -1.56 -4.83 -0.84
N GLY A 67 -1.25 -4.61 0.42
CA GLY A 67 -0.42 -3.48 0.87
C GLY A 67 1.01 -3.92 1.13
N ILE A 68 1.99 -3.32 0.47
CA ILE A 68 3.42 -3.61 0.62
C ILE A 68 4.08 -2.46 1.39
N PHE A 69 4.76 -2.78 2.48
CA PHE A 69 5.46 -1.82 3.32
C PHE A 69 6.97 -2.04 3.31
N HIS A 70 7.73 -0.95 3.22
CA HIS A 70 9.16 -0.97 3.48
C HIS A 70 9.45 -0.93 4.97
N SER A 71 9.39 -2.08 5.61
CA SER A 71 9.66 -2.24 7.05
C SER A 71 10.03 -3.67 7.36
N PRO A 72 10.84 -3.90 8.41
CA PRO A 72 11.05 -5.24 8.95
C PRO A 72 9.72 -5.89 9.35
N ILE A 73 9.60 -7.20 9.09
CA ILE A 73 8.36 -7.95 9.31
C ILE A 73 7.87 -7.84 10.77
N ASP A 74 8.76 -7.93 11.75
CA ASP A 74 8.41 -7.84 13.17
C ASP A 74 7.81 -6.47 13.53
N ASN A 75 8.39 -5.39 12.99
CA ASN A 75 7.91 -4.03 13.20
C ASN A 75 6.53 -3.84 12.56
N LEU A 76 6.34 -4.39 11.36
CA LEU A 76 5.07 -4.34 10.65
C LEU A 76 3.99 -5.13 11.38
N GLN A 77 4.30 -6.34 11.87
CA GLN A 77 3.39 -7.15 12.67
C GLN A 77 2.93 -6.44 13.94
N GLN A 78 3.86 -5.82 14.68
CA GLN A 78 3.52 -5.06 15.90
C GLN A 78 2.58 -3.89 15.56
N THR A 79 2.83 -3.20 14.46
CA THR A 79 2.00 -2.07 14.04
C THR A 79 0.62 -2.53 13.59
N MET A 80 0.54 -3.61 12.81
CA MET A 80 -0.74 -4.11 12.28
C MET A 80 -1.66 -4.65 13.38
N LYS A 81 -1.14 -5.13 14.51
CA LYS A 81 -1.96 -5.51 15.69
C LYS A 81 -2.89 -4.37 16.16
N LYS A 82 -2.49 -3.10 15.98
CA LYS A 82 -3.33 -1.94 16.36
C LYS A 82 -4.58 -1.79 15.49
N HIS A 83 -4.59 -2.37 14.29
CA HIS A 83 -5.77 -2.39 13.42
C HIS A 83 -6.76 -3.50 13.77
N GLY A 84 -6.34 -4.53 14.53
CA GLY A 84 -7.06 -5.79 14.66
C GLY A 84 -7.11 -6.54 13.33
N ALA A 85 -8.09 -7.42 13.14
CA ALA A 85 -8.21 -8.16 11.88
C ALA A 85 -8.42 -7.22 10.68
N LEU A 86 -7.60 -7.40 9.66
CA LEU A 86 -7.70 -6.70 8.37
C LEU A 86 -8.28 -7.65 7.32
N PRO A 87 -9.23 -7.20 6.48
CA PRO A 87 -9.83 -8.01 5.44
C PRO A 87 -8.99 -8.06 4.14
N PHE A 88 -7.72 -7.68 4.21
CA PHE A 88 -6.80 -7.60 3.09
C PHE A 88 -5.38 -7.95 3.53
N THR A 89 -4.51 -8.23 2.57
CA THR A 89 -3.14 -8.72 2.79
C THR A 89 -2.16 -7.59 3.00
N ILE A 90 -1.27 -7.73 3.98
CA ILE A 90 -0.16 -6.80 4.25
C ILE A 90 1.17 -7.54 4.20
N LEU A 91 2.11 -7.02 3.42
CA LEU A 91 3.41 -7.62 3.13
C LEU A 91 4.56 -6.72 3.56
N ALA A 92 5.68 -7.35 3.93
CA ALA A 92 6.93 -6.67 4.25
C ALA A 92 7.94 -6.84 3.12
N ASP A 93 8.33 -5.73 2.48
CA ASP A 93 9.51 -5.66 1.60
C ASP A 93 10.64 -4.96 2.36
N GLU A 94 11.26 -5.69 3.29
CA GLU A 94 12.31 -5.17 4.18
C GLU A 94 13.54 -4.72 3.40
N HIS A 95 13.88 -5.41 2.31
CA HIS A 95 15.06 -5.15 1.51
C HIS A 95 14.85 -4.15 0.38
N PHE A 96 13.64 -3.56 0.27
CA PHE A 96 13.30 -2.57 -0.76
C PHE A 96 13.34 -3.13 -2.19
N GLU A 97 13.25 -4.43 -2.35
CA GLU A 97 13.45 -5.13 -3.62
C GLU A 97 12.41 -4.74 -4.67
N TYR A 98 11.12 -4.84 -4.33
CA TYR A 98 10.04 -4.53 -5.27
C TYR A 98 9.82 -3.02 -5.43
N PHE A 99 10.17 -2.21 -4.42
CA PHE A 99 10.18 -0.76 -4.56
C PHE A 99 11.20 -0.31 -5.60
N GLU A 100 12.43 -0.86 -5.59
CA GLU A 100 13.44 -0.58 -6.62
C GLU A 100 13.04 -1.14 -7.97
N LYS A 101 12.59 -2.41 -8.02
CA LYS A 101 12.22 -3.10 -9.24
C LYS A 101 11.17 -2.35 -10.05
N TYR A 102 10.16 -1.78 -9.37
CA TYR A 102 9.06 -1.05 -9.99
C TYR A 102 9.23 0.47 -9.96
N GLU A 103 10.44 0.93 -9.68
CA GLU A 103 10.80 2.37 -9.65
C GLU A 103 9.82 3.21 -8.86
N VAL A 104 9.43 2.72 -7.67
CA VAL A 104 8.60 3.49 -6.75
C VAL A 104 9.37 4.72 -6.31
N GLU A 105 8.81 5.90 -6.58
CA GLU A 105 9.50 7.17 -6.41
C GLU A 105 9.81 7.47 -4.93
N ARG A 106 11.00 8.02 -4.68
CA ARG A 106 11.38 8.62 -3.40
C ARG A 106 11.48 10.14 -3.57
N SER A 107 10.80 10.90 -2.72
CA SER A 107 10.75 12.36 -2.84
C SER A 107 10.54 13.05 -1.49
N TYR A 108 11.57 13.68 -0.99
CA TYR A 108 11.47 14.53 0.19
C TYR A 108 10.58 15.75 -0.03
N LEU A 109 10.54 16.30 -1.24
CA LEU A 109 9.66 17.43 -1.57
C LEU A 109 8.20 17.05 -1.43
N LYS A 110 7.81 15.86 -1.93
CA LYS A 110 6.45 15.33 -1.77
C LYS A 110 6.13 15.00 -0.31
N LEU A 111 7.10 14.52 0.48
CA LEU A 111 6.93 14.30 1.91
C LEU A 111 6.65 15.61 2.64
N VAL A 112 7.45 16.65 2.41
CA VAL A 112 7.25 17.97 2.99
C VAL A 112 5.89 18.55 2.59
N SER A 113 5.52 18.45 1.31
CA SER A 113 4.20 18.85 0.81
C SER A 113 3.07 18.13 1.57
N THR A 114 3.20 16.80 1.77
CA THR A 114 2.21 16.04 2.55
C THR A 114 2.07 16.57 3.97
N LEU A 115 3.18 16.84 4.65
CA LEU A 115 3.17 17.33 6.04
C LEU A 115 2.56 18.73 6.15
N LEU A 116 2.87 19.62 5.22
CA LEU A 116 2.38 21.01 5.22
C LEU A 116 0.87 21.08 4.91
N PHE A 117 0.41 20.37 3.89
CA PHE A 117 -0.97 20.52 3.41
C PHE A 117 -1.95 19.48 3.95
N LYS A 118 -1.48 18.30 4.33
CA LYS A 118 -2.33 17.20 4.82
C LYS A 118 -2.01 16.76 6.25
N GLY A 119 -1.03 17.36 6.94
CA GLY A 119 -0.56 16.95 8.28
C GLY A 119 -1.70 16.79 9.29
N HIS A 120 -2.68 17.70 9.27
CA HIS A 120 -3.87 17.64 10.13
C HIS A 120 -4.70 16.36 9.94
N ARG A 121 -4.73 15.77 8.74
CA ARG A 121 -5.47 14.53 8.44
C ARG A 121 -4.88 13.31 9.11
N ALA A 122 -3.59 13.34 9.48
CA ALA A 122 -2.92 12.23 10.16
C ALA A 122 -3.33 12.10 11.65
N PHE A 123 -3.95 13.13 12.23
CA PHE A 123 -4.27 13.19 13.65
C PHE A 123 -5.04 11.97 14.19
N PRO A 124 -6.09 11.45 13.52
CA PRO A 124 -6.79 10.25 14.00
C PRO A 124 -5.91 9.00 14.07
N ALA A 125 -4.93 8.87 13.17
CA ALA A 125 -3.97 7.78 13.20
C ALA A 125 -2.92 7.97 14.30
N ILE A 126 -2.45 9.21 14.50
CA ILE A 126 -1.51 9.56 15.57
C ILE A 126 -2.12 9.25 16.95
N LEU A 127 -3.39 9.60 17.17
CA LEU A 127 -4.11 9.29 18.42
C LEU A 127 -4.20 7.78 18.71
N LYS A 128 -4.17 6.95 17.69
CA LYS A 128 -4.10 5.48 17.80
C LYS A 128 -2.67 4.95 17.94
N GLY A 129 -1.67 5.85 18.07
CA GLY A 129 -0.27 5.48 18.24
C GLY A 129 0.43 5.06 16.95
N PHE A 130 -0.11 5.41 15.77
CA PHE A 130 0.59 5.22 14.50
C PHE A 130 1.57 6.37 14.27
N VAL A 131 2.77 6.19 14.78
CA VAL A 131 3.88 7.14 14.63
C VAL A 131 5.12 6.39 14.14
N PRO A 132 5.91 6.95 13.23
CA PRO A 132 7.09 6.28 12.66
C PRO A 132 8.31 6.39 13.59
N ILE A 133 8.16 5.99 14.86
CA ILE A 133 9.22 6.04 15.87
C ILE A 133 9.38 4.66 16.52
N PRO A 134 10.58 4.05 16.47
CA PRO A 134 11.76 4.46 15.67
C PRO A 134 11.52 4.32 14.17
N ILE A 135 12.17 5.17 13.36
CA ILE A 135 12.09 5.09 11.90
C ILE A 135 12.84 3.85 11.43
N LYS A 136 12.13 2.90 10.83
CA LYS A 136 12.69 1.69 10.22
C LYS A 136 12.23 1.63 8.76
N GLY A 137 13.06 2.16 7.86
CA GLY A 137 12.78 2.27 6.44
C GLY A 137 12.74 3.70 5.90
N HIS A 138 12.29 3.88 4.67
CA HIS A 138 12.27 5.16 3.97
C HIS A 138 10.94 5.89 4.13
N LEU A 139 10.95 7.08 4.74
CA LEU A 139 9.76 7.94 4.90
C LEU A 139 9.42 8.74 3.63
N ASP A 140 10.39 8.93 2.77
CA ASP A 140 10.30 9.74 1.55
C ASP A 140 9.71 8.99 0.34
N ILE A 141 9.23 7.76 0.54
CA ILE A 141 8.50 7.01 -0.48
C ILE A 141 7.22 7.76 -0.87
N ALA A 142 7.03 8.00 -2.15
CA ALA A 142 5.78 8.45 -2.73
C ALA A 142 4.95 7.20 -3.08
N VAL A 143 3.78 7.07 -2.45
CA VAL A 143 2.92 5.89 -2.62
C VAL A 143 2.61 5.61 -4.08
N THR A 144 2.45 4.33 -4.41
CA THR A 144 2.10 3.89 -5.76
C THR A 144 1.00 2.83 -5.65
N ASP A 145 -0.06 2.99 -6.43
CA ASP A 145 -1.16 2.04 -6.53
C ASP A 145 -1.19 1.42 -7.93
N ILE A 146 -1.37 0.10 -8.02
CA ILE A 146 -1.43 -0.66 -9.27
C ILE A 146 -2.71 -1.50 -9.29
N LEU A 147 -3.55 -1.32 -10.30
CA LEU A 147 -4.75 -2.12 -10.54
C LEU A 147 -4.41 -3.21 -11.54
N ILE A 148 -4.61 -4.47 -11.14
CA ILE A 148 -4.32 -5.67 -11.94
C ILE A 148 -5.63 -6.41 -12.18
N GLY A 149 -5.97 -6.60 -13.45
CA GLY A 149 -7.17 -7.33 -13.86
C GLY A 149 -7.08 -8.85 -13.62
N GLU A 150 -8.18 -9.54 -13.78
CA GLU A 150 -8.29 -11.00 -13.59
C GLU A 150 -7.33 -11.81 -14.48
N ASN A 151 -6.96 -11.24 -15.63
CA ASN A 151 -5.96 -11.81 -16.55
C ASN A 151 -4.50 -11.62 -16.10
N GLY A 152 -4.27 -10.93 -14.98
CA GLY A 152 -2.95 -10.60 -14.45
C GLY A 152 -2.24 -9.44 -15.17
N ILE A 153 -2.97 -8.69 -16.01
CA ILE A 153 -2.44 -7.52 -16.72
C ILE A 153 -2.78 -6.25 -15.95
N VAL A 154 -1.84 -5.32 -15.90
CA VAL A 154 -2.03 -4.00 -15.30
C VAL A 154 -3.06 -3.19 -16.10
N GLU A 155 -4.18 -2.84 -15.45
CA GLU A 155 -5.22 -2.02 -16.05
C GLU A 155 -5.00 -0.53 -15.84
N ASP A 156 -4.40 -0.16 -14.70
CA ASP A 156 -4.05 1.22 -14.42
C ASP A 156 -2.99 1.31 -13.31
N VAL A 157 -2.24 2.43 -13.30
CA VAL A 157 -1.20 2.72 -12.29
C VAL A 157 -1.32 4.17 -11.85
N TYR A 158 -1.21 4.39 -10.55
CA TYR A 158 -1.16 5.71 -9.96
C TYR A 158 0.13 5.92 -9.19
N TYR A 159 1.01 6.74 -9.71
CA TYR A 159 2.15 7.27 -8.99
C TYR A 159 1.74 8.58 -8.32
N ALA A 160 1.96 8.72 -7.03
CA ALA A 160 1.63 9.93 -6.28
C ALA A 160 2.18 11.19 -6.95
N LYS A 161 1.31 12.14 -7.31
CA LYS A 161 1.67 13.30 -8.14
C LYS A 161 2.00 14.55 -7.31
N LYS A 162 1.11 14.91 -6.40
CA LYS A 162 1.16 16.19 -5.66
C LYS A 162 1.88 16.06 -4.33
N ASP A 163 1.68 14.97 -3.64
CA ASP A 163 2.23 14.69 -2.32
C ASP A 163 2.47 13.19 -2.16
N SER A 164 3.24 12.80 -1.15
CA SER A 164 3.68 11.42 -0.97
C SER A 164 2.60 10.45 -0.47
N ALA A 165 1.41 10.95 -0.12
CA ALA A 165 0.26 10.15 0.37
C ALA A 165 -0.93 10.20 -0.60
N ASP A 166 -0.69 10.54 -1.86
CA ASP A 166 -1.70 10.68 -2.90
C ASP A 166 -1.95 9.31 -3.57
N HIS A 167 -3.16 8.78 -3.41
CA HIS A 167 -3.59 7.46 -3.86
C HIS A 167 -4.70 7.57 -4.92
N PHE A 168 -5.04 6.46 -5.59
CA PHE A 168 -6.32 6.38 -6.30
C PHE A 168 -7.48 6.75 -5.38
N GLU A 169 -8.44 7.48 -5.94
CA GLU A 169 -9.72 7.73 -5.26
C GLU A 169 -10.48 6.41 -5.02
N PHE A 170 -11.18 6.30 -3.88
CA PHE A 170 -11.93 5.09 -3.53
C PHE A 170 -12.98 4.71 -4.57
N GLU A 171 -13.65 5.68 -5.17
CA GLU A 171 -14.66 5.44 -6.19
C GLU A 171 -14.07 4.77 -7.44
N LYS A 172 -12.84 5.15 -7.82
CA LYS A 172 -12.13 4.49 -8.91
C LYS A 172 -11.79 3.03 -8.58
N ILE A 173 -11.29 2.77 -7.37
CA ILE A 173 -10.98 1.41 -6.92
C ILE A 173 -12.27 0.57 -6.85
N LYS A 174 -13.37 1.16 -6.38
CA LYS A 174 -14.68 0.53 -6.30
C LYS A 174 -15.20 0.16 -7.69
N ALA A 175 -15.16 1.09 -8.64
CA ALA A 175 -15.56 0.84 -10.03
C ALA A 175 -14.71 -0.27 -10.68
N PHE A 176 -13.40 -0.29 -10.43
CA PHE A 176 -12.51 -1.36 -10.88
C PHE A 176 -12.88 -2.71 -10.24
N SER A 177 -13.25 -2.74 -8.97
CA SER A 177 -13.47 -3.97 -8.20
C SER A 177 -14.75 -4.73 -8.58
N GLN A 178 -15.73 -4.03 -9.20
CA GLN A 178 -17.00 -4.62 -9.67
C GLN A 178 -16.80 -5.35 -11.00
#